data_4310a22bf8844365aa12dde667dbea5f
#
_entry.id   4310a22bf8844365aa12dde667dbea5f
#
_cell.length_a   1.000
_cell.length_b   1.000
_cell.length_c   1.000
_cell.angle_alpha   90.00
_cell.angle_beta   90.00
_cell.angle_gamma   90.00
#
_symmetry.space_group_name_H-M   'P 1'
#
loop_
_entity.id
_entity.type
_entity.pdbx_description
1 polymer ?
#
loop_
_entity_poly.entity_id
_entity_poly.type
_entity_poly.pdbx_seq_one_letter_code
_entity_poly.pdbx_strand_id
1 'polypeptide(L)'
;MSNPNRDYGLNWERELVNIFREFDERSLRTPNSGAYGTVANIASLQGDVRFSLDGFHFLIEAKAGYGGSKSMSVKREWMDKTIKEATNQRPKRFPILALKFKNSKTPSGRLIAFTLKDFVDLLRKIDSLIKDLTAANDFIFSLKDSGVDISEYIKG
;
A
#
# COMPACT_ATOMS: atom_id res chain seq x y z
N MET A 1 -27.86 17.83 0.71
CA MET A 1 -27.34 17.35 2.02
C MET A 1 -26.24 16.36 1.80
N SER A 2 -25.08 16.50 2.45
CA SER A 2 -23.99 15.53 2.36
C SER A 2 -24.40 14.22 3.03
N ASN A 3 -23.94 13.08 2.51
CA ASN A 3 -24.14 11.79 3.14
C ASN A 3 -23.02 11.55 4.16
N PRO A 4 -23.29 11.53 5.49
CA PRO A 4 -22.24 11.42 6.51
C PRO A 4 -21.35 10.18 6.37
N ASN A 5 -21.88 9.06 5.87
CA ASN A 5 -21.12 7.84 5.66
C ASN A 5 -20.15 7.98 4.47
N ARG A 6 -20.56 8.69 3.41
CA ARG A 6 -19.70 9.01 2.27
C ARG A 6 -18.56 9.92 2.69
N ASP A 7 -18.85 10.95 3.45
CA ASP A 7 -17.84 11.91 3.93
C ASP A 7 -16.82 11.21 4.86
N TYR A 8 -17.28 10.28 5.68
CA TYR A 8 -16.41 9.47 6.54
C TYR A 8 -15.45 8.59 5.73
N GLY A 9 -15.92 7.94 4.67
CA GLY A 9 -15.10 7.17 3.73
C GLY A 9 -14.05 8.04 3.04
N LEU A 10 -14.48 9.17 2.46
CA LEU A 10 -13.58 10.10 1.78
C LEU A 10 -12.50 10.69 2.71
N ASN A 11 -12.82 10.93 3.97
CA ASN A 11 -11.86 11.40 4.96
C ASN A 11 -10.83 10.31 5.28
N TRP A 12 -11.24 9.04 5.33
CA TRP A 12 -10.32 7.91 5.51
C TRP A 12 -9.37 7.77 4.34
N GLU A 13 -9.84 7.85 3.10
CA GLU A 13 -8.99 7.84 1.91
C GLU A 13 -7.94 8.97 1.93
N ARG A 14 -8.33 10.19 2.30
CA ARG A 14 -7.41 11.34 2.44
C ARG A 14 -6.37 11.12 3.54
N GLU A 15 -6.78 10.56 4.66
CA GLU A 15 -5.88 10.24 5.76
C GLU A 15 -4.83 9.21 5.33
N LEU A 16 -5.22 8.16 4.61
CA LEU A 16 -4.30 7.16 4.04
C LEU A 16 -3.28 7.80 3.09
N VAL A 17 -3.73 8.67 2.18
CA VAL A 17 -2.81 9.38 1.29
C VAL A 17 -1.79 10.20 2.06
N ASN A 18 -2.21 10.91 3.11
CA ASN A 18 -1.28 11.71 3.92
C ASN A 18 -0.26 10.83 4.65
N ILE A 19 -0.67 9.67 5.18
CA ILE A 19 0.23 8.70 5.81
C ILE A 19 1.25 8.18 4.80
N PHE A 20 0.82 7.78 3.61
CA PHE A 20 1.72 7.18 2.62
C PHE A 20 2.57 8.18 1.85
N ARG A 21 2.27 9.47 1.89
CA ARG A 21 3.13 10.53 1.34
C ARG A 21 4.46 10.68 2.08
N GLU A 22 4.56 10.20 3.30
CA GLU A 22 5.84 10.12 4.02
C GLU A 22 6.84 9.17 3.33
N PHE A 23 6.34 8.22 2.53
CA PHE A 23 7.13 7.21 1.81
C PHE A 23 7.16 7.41 0.29
N ASP A 24 6.10 8.00 -0.27
CA ASP A 24 5.97 8.29 -1.71
C ASP A 24 5.15 9.57 -1.89
N GLU A 25 5.82 10.66 -2.24
CA GLU A 25 5.17 11.96 -2.50
C GLU A 25 4.09 11.88 -3.59
N ARG A 26 4.21 10.88 -4.49
CA ARG A 26 3.24 10.60 -5.56
C ARG A 26 2.04 9.80 -5.10
N SER A 27 1.96 9.47 -3.79
CA SER A 27 0.79 8.83 -3.21
C SER A 27 -0.45 9.66 -3.50
N LEU A 28 -1.45 9.04 -4.09
CA LEU A 28 -2.66 9.74 -4.49
C LEU A 28 -3.92 8.90 -4.28
N ARG A 29 -4.98 9.64 -4.01
CA ARG A 29 -6.34 9.14 -4.04
C ARG A 29 -6.83 9.06 -5.48
N THR A 30 -7.47 7.96 -5.82
CA THR A 30 -8.11 7.80 -7.13
C THR A 30 -9.49 8.47 -7.11
N PRO A 31 -9.71 9.55 -7.88
CA PRO A 31 -11.04 10.16 -7.96
C PRO A 31 -12.06 9.18 -8.54
N ASN A 32 -13.25 9.09 -7.91
CA ASN A 32 -14.37 8.27 -8.39
C ASN A 32 -14.06 6.77 -8.59
N SER A 33 -13.10 6.22 -7.83
CA SER A 33 -12.66 4.82 -7.92
C SER A 33 -13.78 3.79 -7.82
N GLY A 34 -14.80 4.07 -7.01
CA GLY A 34 -15.84 3.09 -6.70
C GLY A 34 -16.81 2.75 -7.84
N ALA A 35 -17.15 3.71 -8.71
CA ALA A 35 -18.16 3.52 -9.74
C ALA A 35 -17.58 3.49 -11.16
N TYR A 36 -16.68 4.42 -11.47
CA TYR A 36 -16.19 4.60 -12.84
C TYR A 36 -15.03 3.67 -13.21
N GLY A 37 -14.08 3.49 -12.30
CA GLY A 37 -12.89 2.66 -12.56
C GLY A 37 -13.22 1.19 -12.78
N THR A 38 -14.20 0.67 -12.05
CA THR A 38 -14.62 -0.73 -12.15
C THR A 38 -15.45 -0.99 -13.39
N VAL A 39 -16.38 -0.09 -13.72
CA VAL A 39 -17.27 -0.25 -14.89
C VAL A 39 -16.51 -0.06 -16.21
N ALA A 40 -15.61 0.91 -16.27
CA ALA A 40 -14.82 1.20 -17.47
C ALA A 40 -13.56 0.32 -17.60
N ASN A 41 -13.24 -0.52 -16.60
CA ASN A 41 -12.02 -1.33 -16.52
C ASN A 41 -10.72 -0.53 -16.77
N ILE A 42 -10.71 0.74 -16.37
CA ILE A 42 -9.55 1.63 -16.51
C ILE A 42 -8.65 1.43 -15.29
N ALA A 43 -7.51 0.80 -15.49
CA ALA A 43 -6.58 0.45 -14.41
C ALA A 43 -6.15 1.67 -13.56
N SER A 44 -5.96 2.84 -14.16
CA SER A 44 -5.60 4.07 -13.45
C SER A 44 -6.68 4.64 -12.54
N LEU A 45 -7.93 4.13 -12.63
CA LEU A 45 -9.07 4.55 -11.80
C LEU A 45 -9.51 3.47 -10.81
N GLN A 46 -8.75 2.36 -10.69
CA GLN A 46 -9.04 1.26 -9.77
C GLN A 46 -8.33 1.46 -8.43
N GLY A 47 -8.94 0.97 -7.34
CA GLY A 47 -8.50 1.17 -5.96
C GLY A 47 -8.71 2.60 -5.46
N ASP A 48 -8.74 2.79 -4.16
CA ASP A 48 -8.99 4.09 -3.54
C ASP A 48 -7.71 4.90 -3.35
N VAL A 49 -6.60 4.24 -2.98
CA VAL A 49 -5.29 4.86 -2.78
C VAL A 49 -4.18 4.00 -3.41
N ARG A 50 -3.18 4.66 -3.97
CA ARG A 50 -1.99 4.03 -4.55
C ARG A 50 -0.73 4.70 -4.04
N PHE A 51 0.27 3.89 -3.74
CA PHE A 51 1.62 4.35 -3.44
C PHE A 51 2.66 3.33 -3.88
N SER A 52 3.92 3.75 -3.90
CA SER A 52 5.06 2.90 -4.23
C SER A 52 6.20 3.19 -3.26
N LEU A 53 7.00 2.17 -2.97
CA LEU A 53 8.19 2.27 -2.13
C LEU A 53 9.23 1.30 -2.68
N ASP A 54 10.35 1.81 -3.15
CA ASP A 54 11.53 1.03 -3.59
C ASP A 54 11.18 -0.23 -4.42
N GLY A 55 10.41 -0.02 -5.49
CA GLY A 55 9.98 -1.11 -6.38
C GLY A 55 8.82 -1.96 -5.85
N PHE A 56 8.31 -1.68 -4.65
CA PHE A 56 7.02 -2.19 -4.20
C PHE A 56 5.91 -1.26 -4.64
N HIS A 57 4.85 -1.82 -5.19
CA HIS A 57 3.68 -1.07 -5.63
C HIS A 57 2.45 -1.58 -4.92
N PHE A 58 1.66 -0.69 -4.35
CA PHE A 58 0.50 -1.03 -3.53
C PHE A 58 -0.78 -0.43 -4.10
N LEU A 59 -1.86 -1.20 -4.01
CA LEU A 59 -3.22 -0.76 -4.28
C LEU A 59 -4.06 -0.98 -3.04
N ILE A 60 -4.67 0.09 -2.55
CA ILE A 60 -5.44 0.07 -1.32
C ILE A 60 -6.91 0.29 -1.63
N GLU A 61 -7.76 -0.58 -1.12
CA GLU A 61 -9.19 -0.40 -1.00
C GLU A 61 -9.49 0.04 0.44
N ALA A 62 -10.06 1.22 0.60
CA ALA A 62 -10.35 1.82 1.90
C ALA A 62 -11.78 1.50 2.34
N LYS A 63 -11.95 0.96 3.54
CA LYS A 63 -13.24 0.67 4.13
C LYS A 63 -13.36 1.30 5.51
N ALA A 64 -14.33 2.18 5.69
CA ALA A 64 -14.51 2.90 6.94
C ALA A 64 -15.98 2.91 7.38
N GLY A 65 -16.22 2.79 8.69
CA GLY A 65 -17.55 2.94 9.28
C GLY A 65 -18.50 1.76 9.10
N TYR A 66 -18.02 0.64 8.57
CA TYR A 66 -18.82 -0.60 8.47
C TYR A 66 -18.88 -1.30 9.81
N GLY A 67 -20.05 -1.27 10.44
CA GLY A 67 -20.25 -1.80 11.78
C GLY A 67 -20.13 -0.72 12.87
N GLY A 68 -19.83 -1.15 14.09
CA GLY A 68 -19.72 -0.29 15.26
C GLY A 68 -18.29 0.19 15.55
N SER A 69 -18.12 0.81 16.71
CA SER A 69 -16.78 1.17 17.21
C SER A 69 -16.00 -0.03 17.78
N LYS A 70 -16.67 -1.13 18.06
CA LYS A 70 -16.08 -2.33 18.70
C LYS A 70 -15.90 -3.51 17.73
N SER A 71 -16.66 -3.56 16.63
CA SER A 71 -16.59 -4.64 15.66
C SER A 71 -16.83 -4.13 14.25
N MET A 72 -16.20 -4.82 13.27
CA MET A 72 -16.35 -4.54 11.86
C MET A 72 -16.40 -5.87 11.10
N SER A 73 -17.41 -6.06 10.26
CA SER A 73 -17.49 -7.21 9.36
C SER A 73 -16.67 -6.93 8.11
N VAL A 74 -15.69 -7.78 7.83
CA VAL A 74 -14.89 -7.73 6.61
C VAL A 74 -15.46 -8.70 5.59
N LYS A 75 -15.91 -8.17 4.46
CA LYS A 75 -16.48 -8.98 3.40
C LYS A 75 -15.38 -9.50 2.47
N ARG A 76 -15.40 -10.80 2.18
CA ARG A 76 -14.45 -11.43 1.25
C ARG A 76 -14.44 -10.75 -0.12
N GLU A 77 -15.60 -10.35 -0.62
CA GLU A 77 -15.76 -9.69 -1.92
C GLU A 77 -14.92 -8.40 -2.06
N TRP A 78 -14.64 -7.70 -0.95
CA TRP A 78 -13.77 -6.51 -0.98
C TRP A 78 -12.33 -6.90 -1.32
N MET A 79 -11.83 -7.96 -0.70
CA MET A 79 -10.48 -8.46 -0.99
C MET A 79 -10.39 -9.03 -2.40
N ASP A 80 -11.38 -9.84 -2.83
CA ASP A 80 -11.43 -10.44 -4.17
C ASP A 80 -11.42 -9.34 -5.26
N LYS A 81 -12.19 -8.26 -5.07
CA LYS A 81 -12.16 -7.07 -5.94
C LYS A 81 -10.77 -6.43 -5.97
N THR A 82 -10.19 -6.16 -4.80
CA THR A 82 -8.89 -5.49 -4.69
C THR A 82 -7.78 -6.31 -5.36
N ILE A 83 -7.78 -7.63 -5.19
CA ILE A 83 -6.84 -8.55 -5.85
C ILE A 83 -6.97 -8.44 -7.37
N LYS A 84 -8.20 -8.51 -7.90
CA LYS A 84 -8.45 -8.38 -9.33
C LYS A 84 -7.93 -7.06 -9.88
N GLU A 85 -8.24 -5.96 -9.22
CA GLU A 85 -7.81 -4.61 -9.63
C GLU A 85 -6.28 -4.46 -9.54
N ALA A 86 -5.65 -4.93 -8.47
CA ALA A 86 -4.20 -4.89 -8.28
C ALA A 86 -3.44 -5.72 -9.34
N THR A 87 -4.00 -6.87 -9.72
CA THR A 87 -3.43 -7.74 -10.74
C THR A 87 -3.48 -7.12 -12.14
N ASN A 88 -4.49 -6.29 -12.41
CA ASN A 88 -4.66 -5.59 -13.70
C ASN A 88 -3.73 -4.37 -13.85
N GLN A 89 -3.07 -3.92 -12.76
CA GLN A 89 -2.15 -2.79 -12.82
C GLN A 89 -0.83 -3.16 -13.52
N ARG A 90 -0.17 -2.15 -14.08
CA ARG A 90 1.21 -2.27 -14.60
C ARG A 90 2.03 -1.10 -14.05
N PRO A 91 3.04 -1.36 -13.22
CA PRO A 91 3.41 -2.68 -12.66
C PRO A 91 2.31 -3.27 -11.76
N LYS A 92 2.33 -4.60 -11.61
CA LYS A 92 1.43 -5.32 -10.71
C LYS A 92 1.59 -4.81 -9.28
N ARG A 93 0.47 -4.68 -8.55
CA ARG A 93 0.44 -4.12 -7.21
C ARG A 93 0.09 -5.17 -6.15
N PHE A 94 0.53 -4.94 -4.93
CA PHE A 94 0.09 -5.69 -3.76
C PHE A 94 -1.28 -5.17 -3.32
N PRO A 95 -2.30 -6.03 -3.21
CA PRO A 95 -3.64 -5.64 -2.76
C PRO A 95 -3.67 -5.48 -1.23
N ILE A 96 -4.26 -4.38 -0.77
CA ILE A 96 -4.42 -4.07 0.64
C ILE A 96 -5.86 -3.65 0.91
N LEU A 97 -6.47 -4.15 1.99
CA LEU A 97 -7.64 -3.53 2.60
C LEU A 97 -7.19 -2.65 3.77
N ALA A 98 -7.53 -1.38 3.74
CA ALA A 98 -7.34 -0.45 4.84
C ALA A 98 -8.67 -0.21 5.54
N LEU A 99 -8.76 -0.66 6.79
CA LEU A 99 -9.99 -0.70 7.57
C LEU A 99 -9.96 0.35 8.68
N LYS A 100 -11.05 1.09 8.86
CA LYS A 100 -11.19 2.06 9.95
C LYS A 100 -12.52 1.87 10.67
N PHE A 101 -12.45 1.58 11.96
CA PHE A 101 -13.64 1.48 12.81
C PHE A 101 -14.31 2.83 12.97
N LYS A 102 -15.63 2.82 13.09
CA LYS A 102 -16.42 4.05 13.29
C LYS A 102 -16.01 4.73 14.60
N ASN A 103 -15.78 6.03 14.53
CA ASN A 103 -15.41 6.87 15.67
C ASN A 103 -14.15 6.44 16.44
N SER A 104 -13.32 5.59 15.87
CA SER A 104 -12.07 5.21 16.51
C SER A 104 -11.04 6.35 16.41
N LYS A 105 -10.52 6.74 17.57
CA LYS A 105 -9.39 7.69 17.69
C LYS A 105 -8.08 6.98 18.06
N THR A 106 -8.14 5.67 18.33
CA THR A 106 -6.98 4.88 18.73
C THR A 106 -6.29 4.23 17.53
N PRO A 107 -4.98 3.96 17.59
CA PRO A 107 -4.27 3.22 16.54
C PRO A 107 -4.92 1.86 16.22
N SER A 108 -5.40 1.14 17.24
CA SER A 108 -6.09 -0.15 17.09
C SER A 108 -7.40 -0.07 16.29
N GLY A 109 -7.93 1.10 16.08
CA GLY A 109 -9.11 1.31 15.22
C GLY A 109 -8.79 1.48 13.73
N ARG A 110 -7.53 1.35 13.35
CA ARG A 110 -7.04 1.39 11.97
C ARG A 110 -6.24 0.13 11.70
N LEU A 111 -6.69 -0.66 10.74
CA LEU A 111 -6.10 -1.96 10.44
C LEU A 111 -5.76 -2.05 8.97
N ILE A 112 -4.72 -2.80 8.66
CA ILE A 112 -4.34 -3.22 7.32
C ILE A 112 -4.54 -4.73 7.22
N ALA A 113 -5.20 -5.19 6.17
CA ALA A 113 -5.39 -6.61 5.89
C ALA A 113 -4.83 -6.98 4.51
N PHE A 114 -4.12 -8.10 4.49
CA PHE A 114 -3.62 -8.78 3.30
C PHE A 114 -4.24 -10.17 3.20
N THR A 115 -4.22 -10.79 2.02
CA THR A 115 -4.31 -12.26 2.00
C THR A 115 -3.03 -12.85 2.58
N LEU A 116 -3.11 -14.07 3.14
CA LEU A 116 -1.91 -14.75 3.63
C LEU A 116 -0.87 -14.90 2.52
N LYS A 117 -1.32 -15.21 1.28
CA LYS A 117 -0.45 -15.31 0.12
C LYS A 117 0.29 -14.01 -0.17
N ASP A 118 -0.43 -12.89 -0.28
CA ASP A 118 0.17 -11.60 -0.62
C ASP A 118 1.12 -11.13 0.48
N PHE A 119 0.80 -11.40 1.75
CA PHE A 119 1.69 -11.12 2.87
C PHE A 119 2.98 -11.93 2.81
N VAL A 120 2.89 -13.25 2.53
CA VAL A 120 4.07 -14.09 2.36
C VAL A 120 4.91 -13.66 1.16
N ASP A 121 4.30 -13.31 0.04
CA ASP A 121 5.02 -12.81 -1.14
C ASP A 121 5.74 -11.47 -0.86
N LEU A 122 5.12 -10.59 -0.07
CA LEU A 122 5.75 -9.36 0.41
C LEU A 122 6.97 -9.65 1.29
N LEU A 123 6.85 -10.59 2.25
CA LEU A 123 7.96 -10.99 3.12
C LEU A 123 9.13 -11.58 2.30
N ARG A 124 8.85 -12.43 1.32
CA ARG A 124 9.88 -12.99 0.43
C ARG A 124 10.63 -11.91 -0.34
N LYS A 125 9.92 -10.89 -0.82
CA LYS A 125 10.55 -9.78 -1.51
C LYS A 125 11.42 -8.94 -0.59
N ILE A 126 10.98 -8.70 0.65
CA ILE A 126 11.78 -8.02 1.68
C ILE A 126 13.05 -8.83 1.99
N ASP A 127 12.93 -10.14 2.20
CA ASP A 127 14.06 -11.04 2.47
C ASP A 127 15.08 -11.03 1.32
N SER A 128 14.60 -11.03 0.05
CA SER A 128 15.48 -10.89 -1.11
C SER A 128 16.26 -9.58 -1.09
N LEU A 129 15.59 -8.45 -0.85
CA LEU A 129 16.25 -7.14 -0.79
C LEU A 129 17.27 -7.03 0.34
N ILE A 130 16.99 -7.65 1.50
CA ILE A 130 17.95 -7.70 2.61
C ILE A 130 19.19 -8.49 2.21
N LYS A 131 19.04 -9.63 1.52
CA LYS A 131 20.15 -10.43 1.03
C LYS A 131 20.99 -9.68 0.00
N ASP A 132 20.34 -9.01 -0.95
CA ASP A 132 21.01 -8.20 -1.97
C ASP A 132 21.81 -7.06 -1.35
N LEU A 133 21.24 -6.38 -0.34
CA LEU A 133 21.90 -5.31 0.40
C LEU A 133 23.10 -5.85 1.21
N THR A 134 22.95 -7.01 1.85
CA THR A 134 24.05 -7.65 2.58
C THR A 134 25.20 -8.00 1.65
N ALA A 135 24.89 -8.63 0.51
CA ALA A 135 25.91 -8.98 -0.48
C ALA A 135 26.63 -7.74 -1.07
N ALA A 136 25.88 -6.65 -1.30
CA ALA A 136 26.47 -5.39 -1.74
C ALA A 136 27.40 -4.78 -0.68
N ASN A 137 27.01 -4.81 0.58
CA ASN A 137 27.86 -4.34 1.68
C ASN A 137 29.13 -5.18 1.82
N ASP A 138 29.02 -6.52 1.77
CA ASP A 138 30.19 -7.44 1.83
C ASP A 138 31.15 -7.17 0.67
N PHE A 139 30.64 -6.93 -0.52
CA PHE A 139 31.45 -6.54 -1.69
C PHE A 139 32.17 -5.21 -1.46
N ILE A 140 31.48 -4.19 -0.94
CA ILE A 140 32.06 -2.89 -0.61
C ILE A 140 33.20 -3.05 0.44
N PHE A 141 33.00 -3.86 1.46
CA PHE A 141 34.05 -4.15 2.46
C PHE A 141 35.24 -4.85 1.83
N SER A 142 35.03 -5.83 0.93
CA SER A 142 36.13 -6.53 0.24
C SER A 142 36.96 -5.58 -0.64
N LEU A 143 36.34 -4.61 -1.30
CA LEU A 143 37.02 -3.59 -2.09
C LEU A 143 37.89 -2.68 -1.19
N LYS A 144 37.38 -2.25 -0.04
CA LYS A 144 38.14 -1.44 0.93
C LYS A 144 39.37 -2.20 1.43
N ASP A 145 39.19 -3.47 1.80
CA ASP A 145 40.30 -4.32 2.27
C ASP A 145 41.35 -4.55 1.19
N SER A 146 40.96 -4.52 -0.07
CA SER A 146 41.86 -4.62 -1.23
C SER A 146 42.57 -3.30 -1.58
N GLY A 147 42.34 -2.22 -0.80
CA GLY A 147 42.95 -0.91 -1.02
C GLY A 147 42.33 -0.09 -2.14
N VAL A 148 41.14 -0.48 -2.63
CA VAL A 148 40.40 0.27 -3.64
C VAL A 148 39.71 1.47 -2.98
N ASP A 149 40.00 2.67 -3.46
CA ASP A 149 39.29 3.87 -3.02
C ASP A 149 37.90 3.92 -3.65
N ILE A 150 36.89 3.69 -2.82
CA ILE A 150 35.48 3.69 -3.23
C ILE A 150 34.76 5.01 -2.88
N SER A 151 35.49 6.00 -2.37
CA SER A 151 34.91 7.27 -1.88
C SER A 151 34.16 8.05 -2.97
N GLU A 152 34.56 7.91 -4.24
CA GLU A 152 33.87 8.53 -5.38
C GLU A 152 32.55 7.84 -5.75
N TYR A 153 32.40 6.56 -5.42
CA TYR A 153 31.24 5.74 -5.81
C TYR A 153 30.09 5.79 -4.76
N ILE A 154 30.40 6.24 -3.53
CA ILE A 154 29.42 6.30 -2.40
C ILE A 154 28.75 7.68 -2.29
N LYS A 155 29.17 8.69 -3.06
CA LYS A 155 28.65 10.05 -3.06
C LYS A 155 27.42 10.25 -3.97
N GLY A 156 26.61 9.20 -4.17
CA GLY A 156 25.35 9.27 -4.94
C GLY A 156 24.14 9.62 -4.07
#